data_596ce831962f961b4c0edbe99fc25453
#
_entry.id   596ce831962f961b4c0edbe99fc25453
#
_cell.length_a   1.000
_cell.length_b   1.000
_cell.length_c   1.000
_cell.angle_alpha   90.00
_cell.angle_beta   90.00
_cell.angle_gamma   90.00
#
_symmetry.space_group_name_H-M   'P 1'
#
loop_
_entity.id
_entity.type
_entity.pdbx_description
1 polymer ?
#
loop_
_entity_poly.entity_id
_entity_poly.type
_entity_poly.pdbx_seq_one_letter_code
_entity_poly.pdbx_strand_id
1 'polypeptide(L)'
;MQNTSDNSTKPSTNQSKEEEKDHEGIGHAFFRSFDLSQPVGDIHQIHGEGIGQREVMMTLSDKDEASRLICGFTWGGEGAWTSWPPHQHEKDLEEVYCYFGMPLPHFGFHISYLKSGEVEDIVTHTVHSGTMVEAPVGYHPTVASPGTRNSYLWVLAAHSHSSRSYNLAVLDPALENFNSAR
;
A
#
# COMPACT_ATOMS: atom_id res chain seq x y z
N MET A 1 -43.43 51.74 -3.05
CA MET A 1 -42.01 52.07 -2.90
C MET A 1 -41.43 51.27 -1.78
N GLN A 2 -40.78 50.14 -2.07
CA GLN A 2 -39.78 49.51 -1.18
C GLN A 2 -38.96 48.58 -2.07
N ASN A 3 -37.70 48.96 -2.28
CA ASN A 3 -36.66 48.18 -2.94
C ASN A 3 -36.21 47.07 -2.00
N THR A 4 -36.27 45.82 -2.40
CA THR A 4 -35.53 44.70 -1.80
C THR A 4 -34.41 44.33 -2.76
N SER A 5 -33.18 44.68 -2.34
CA SER A 5 -31.93 44.28 -2.99
C SER A 5 -31.67 42.80 -2.68
N ASP A 6 -31.70 41.99 -3.73
CA ASP A 6 -31.29 40.59 -3.70
C ASP A 6 -29.78 40.51 -3.75
N ASN A 7 -29.20 39.98 -2.67
CA ASN A 7 -27.75 39.83 -2.52
C ASN A 7 -27.41 38.35 -2.68
N SER A 8 -27.35 37.87 -3.95
CA SER A 8 -26.90 36.52 -4.28
C SER A 8 -25.37 36.46 -4.27
N THR A 9 -24.83 36.00 -3.16
CA THR A 9 -23.41 35.59 -3.05
C THR A 9 -23.18 34.35 -3.93
N LYS A 10 -22.40 34.49 -5.00
CA LYS A 10 -21.88 33.39 -5.80
C LYS A 10 -20.89 32.56 -4.98
N PRO A 11 -20.96 31.21 -4.99
CA PRO A 11 -19.90 30.38 -4.40
C PRO A 11 -18.61 30.53 -5.17
N SER A 12 -17.49 30.53 -4.45
CA SER A 12 -16.15 30.74 -4.99
C SER A 12 -15.71 29.60 -5.90
N THR A 13 -15.24 29.97 -7.08
CA THR A 13 -14.78 29.10 -8.19
C THR A 13 -13.43 28.43 -7.94
N ASN A 14 -12.92 28.38 -6.71
CA ASN A 14 -11.61 27.77 -6.42
C ASN A 14 -11.65 26.25 -6.14
N GLN A 15 -12.76 25.72 -5.62
CA GLN A 15 -12.85 24.28 -5.37
C GLN A 15 -12.91 23.43 -6.64
N SER A 16 -13.56 23.94 -7.69
CA SER A 16 -13.69 23.21 -8.96
C SER A 16 -12.37 23.04 -9.74
N LYS A 17 -11.38 23.90 -9.52
CA LYS A 17 -10.08 23.81 -10.22
C LYS A 17 -9.09 22.84 -9.57
N GLU A 18 -9.20 22.61 -8.27
CA GLU A 18 -8.38 21.60 -7.58
C GLU A 18 -8.91 20.18 -7.81
N GLU A 19 -10.23 19.99 -7.82
CA GLU A 19 -10.84 18.69 -8.14
C GLU A 19 -10.60 18.27 -9.60
N GLU A 20 -10.57 19.23 -10.55
CA GLU A 20 -10.30 18.94 -11.96
C GLU A 20 -8.83 18.51 -12.19
N LYS A 21 -7.88 18.99 -11.40
CA LYS A 21 -6.47 18.57 -11.45
C LYS A 21 -6.25 17.16 -10.92
N ASP A 22 -7.02 16.72 -9.96
CA ASP A 22 -6.90 15.38 -9.36
C ASP A 22 -7.33 14.26 -10.34
N HIS A 23 -8.05 14.58 -11.41
CA HIS A 23 -8.51 13.62 -12.41
C HIS A 23 -7.66 13.59 -13.69
N GLU A 24 -6.81 14.58 -13.92
CA GLU A 24 -5.89 14.55 -15.05
C GLU A 24 -4.67 13.67 -14.77
N GLY A 25 -4.38 12.75 -15.69
CA GLY A 25 -3.14 11.99 -15.68
C GLY A 25 -1.94 12.91 -15.84
N ILE A 26 -0.87 12.64 -15.11
CA ILE A 26 0.38 13.40 -15.18
C ILE A 26 1.35 12.72 -16.15
N GLY A 27 1.71 13.43 -17.21
CA GLY A 27 2.75 13.03 -18.14
C GLY A 27 2.30 12.05 -19.24
N HIS A 28 3.26 11.64 -20.05
CA HIS A 28 3.10 10.67 -21.11
C HIS A 28 3.40 9.26 -20.61
N ALA A 29 2.89 8.23 -21.32
CA ALA A 29 3.28 6.86 -21.04
C ALA A 29 4.81 6.72 -21.13
N PHE A 30 5.41 6.10 -20.13
CA PHE A 30 6.84 5.80 -20.11
C PHE A 30 7.07 4.32 -19.84
N PHE A 31 8.22 3.82 -20.30
CA PHE A 31 8.65 2.46 -20.13
C PHE A 31 9.85 2.37 -19.20
N ARG A 32 9.82 1.45 -18.25
CA ARG A 32 10.96 1.07 -17.40
C ARG A 32 11.15 -0.43 -17.43
N SER A 33 12.38 -0.87 -17.34
CA SER A 33 12.73 -2.25 -17.03
C SER A 33 13.47 -2.29 -15.70
N PHE A 34 13.19 -3.33 -14.93
CA PHE A 34 13.83 -3.56 -13.63
C PHE A 34 14.65 -4.83 -13.68
N ASP A 35 15.86 -4.76 -13.15
CA ASP A 35 16.73 -5.90 -12.94
C ASP A 35 16.68 -6.27 -11.45
N LEU A 36 16.26 -7.50 -11.13
CA LEU A 36 16.18 -7.98 -9.75
C LEU A 36 17.57 -8.13 -9.10
N SER A 37 18.66 -8.11 -9.89
CA SER A 37 20.03 -8.07 -9.39
C SER A 37 20.50 -6.66 -9.02
N GLN A 38 19.65 -5.66 -9.12
CA GLN A 38 19.98 -4.28 -8.82
C GLN A 38 20.47 -4.13 -7.37
N PRO A 39 21.56 -3.38 -7.11
CA PRO A 39 22.06 -3.19 -5.76
C PRO A 39 21.03 -2.50 -4.86
N VAL A 40 21.12 -2.77 -3.56
CA VAL A 40 20.26 -2.13 -2.56
C VAL A 40 20.42 -0.60 -2.62
N GLY A 41 19.29 0.09 -2.63
CA GLY A 41 19.19 1.54 -2.78
C GLY A 41 17.73 1.97 -2.81
N ASP A 42 17.44 3.08 -3.48
CA ASP A 42 16.08 3.65 -3.53
C ASP A 42 15.05 2.72 -4.22
N ILE A 43 15.50 1.95 -5.21
CA ILE A 43 14.62 1.05 -5.97
C ILE A 43 14.54 -0.32 -5.31
N HIS A 44 15.69 -0.96 -5.01
CA HIS A 44 15.74 -2.24 -4.32
C HIS A 44 16.05 -2.00 -2.85
N GLN A 45 15.13 -2.34 -1.98
CA GLN A 45 15.21 -2.08 -0.54
C GLN A 45 15.11 -3.40 0.24
N ILE A 46 15.77 -3.45 1.40
CA ILE A 46 15.65 -4.54 2.36
C ILE A 46 15.08 -3.97 3.65
N HIS A 47 14.00 -4.55 4.13
CA HIS A 47 13.30 -4.14 5.34
C HIS A 47 13.16 -5.28 6.33
N GLY A 48 13.20 -4.95 7.63
CA GLY A 48 13.03 -5.90 8.72
C GLY A 48 14.21 -6.84 8.91
N GLU A 49 14.08 -7.75 9.84
CA GLU A 49 15.09 -8.73 10.23
C GLU A 49 14.47 -10.10 10.47
N GLY A 50 15.30 -11.16 10.40
CA GLY A 50 14.88 -12.53 10.70
C GLY A 50 13.67 -12.98 9.88
N ILE A 51 12.63 -13.49 10.55
CA ILE A 51 11.40 -13.97 9.89
C ILE A 51 10.55 -12.84 9.28
N GLY A 52 10.81 -11.60 9.64
CA GLY A 52 10.15 -10.41 9.07
C GLY A 52 10.99 -9.72 8.00
N GLN A 53 12.16 -10.26 7.66
CA GLN A 53 12.98 -9.67 6.59
C GLN A 53 12.35 -9.89 5.22
N ARG A 54 12.30 -8.82 4.45
CA ARG A 54 11.75 -8.81 3.09
C ARG A 54 12.51 -7.88 2.18
N GLU A 55 12.47 -8.18 0.92
CA GLU A 55 12.95 -7.32 -0.16
C GLU A 55 11.79 -6.62 -0.82
N VAL A 56 11.99 -5.36 -1.18
CA VAL A 56 11.01 -4.51 -1.87
C VAL A 56 11.66 -3.93 -3.12
N MET A 57 11.01 -4.08 -4.26
CA MET A 57 11.37 -3.42 -5.50
C MET A 57 10.35 -2.33 -5.79
N MET A 58 10.75 -1.08 -5.61
CA MET A 58 9.92 0.10 -5.91
C MET A 58 9.86 0.33 -7.41
N THR A 59 8.76 -0.06 -8.06
CA THR A 59 8.63 0.09 -9.51
C THR A 59 8.02 1.43 -9.93
N LEU A 60 7.22 2.02 -9.05
CA LEU A 60 6.68 3.37 -9.20
C LEU A 60 6.63 4.01 -7.81
N SER A 61 7.56 4.86 -7.49
CA SER A 61 7.67 5.53 -6.20
C SER A 61 6.89 6.84 -6.15
N ASP A 62 6.80 7.43 -4.97
CA ASP A 62 6.26 8.79 -4.77
C ASP A 62 7.16 9.89 -5.35
N LYS A 63 8.40 9.57 -5.71
CA LYS A 63 9.33 10.48 -6.43
C LYS A 63 9.11 10.48 -7.95
N ASP A 64 8.36 9.53 -8.48
CA ASP A 64 8.09 9.42 -9.91
C ASP A 64 6.89 10.26 -10.32
N GLU A 65 6.86 10.74 -11.54
CA GLU A 65 5.71 11.46 -12.09
C GLU A 65 4.54 10.48 -12.32
N ALA A 66 3.56 10.53 -11.44
CA ALA A 66 2.31 9.79 -11.56
C ALA A 66 1.21 10.52 -10.79
N SER A 67 -0.05 10.36 -11.19
CA SER A 67 -1.15 11.07 -10.56
C SER A 67 -1.48 10.53 -9.17
N ARG A 68 -1.64 9.21 -9.00
CA ARG A 68 -2.13 8.60 -7.75
C ARG A 68 -1.43 7.31 -7.33
N LEU A 69 -0.86 6.57 -8.28
CA LEU A 69 -0.35 5.24 -8.00
C LEU A 69 1.07 5.25 -7.43
N ILE A 70 1.31 4.38 -6.47
CA ILE A 70 2.62 3.91 -6.03
C ILE A 70 2.56 2.40 -6.11
N CYS A 71 3.57 1.73 -6.64
CA CYS A 71 3.57 0.28 -6.69
C CYS A 71 4.97 -0.33 -6.65
N GLY A 72 5.00 -1.60 -6.29
CA GLY A 72 6.23 -2.36 -6.23
C GLY A 72 5.98 -3.84 -6.01
N PHE A 73 7.06 -4.58 -5.99
CA PHE A 73 7.07 -5.99 -5.63
C PHE A 73 7.66 -6.16 -4.25
N THR A 74 7.12 -7.13 -3.51
CA THR A 74 7.71 -7.57 -2.23
C THR A 74 7.84 -9.08 -2.24
N TRP A 75 8.94 -9.57 -1.70
CA TRP A 75 9.13 -11.00 -1.42
C TRP A 75 9.90 -11.19 -0.11
N GLY A 76 9.46 -12.16 0.67
CA GLY A 76 10.10 -12.58 1.91
C GLY A 76 10.98 -13.82 1.72
N GLY A 77 11.61 -14.28 2.79
CA GLY A 77 12.16 -15.62 2.90
C GLY A 77 11.06 -16.69 2.95
N GLU A 78 11.47 -17.96 3.04
CA GLU A 78 10.53 -19.07 3.22
C GLU A 78 9.85 -19.00 4.59
N GLY A 79 8.51 -19.04 4.61
CA GLY A 79 7.71 -18.89 5.82
C GLY A 79 7.75 -17.51 6.46
N ALA A 80 8.31 -16.51 5.77
CA ALA A 80 8.49 -15.18 6.32
C ALA A 80 7.18 -14.38 6.35
N TRP A 81 7.13 -13.45 7.30
CA TRP A 81 6.15 -12.37 7.34
C TRP A 81 6.61 -11.24 6.44
N THR A 82 5.65 -10.69 5.70
CA THR A 82 5.81 -9.45 4.93
C THR A 82 4.65 -8.52 5.26
N SER A 83 4.67 -7.26 4.79
CA SER A 83 3.77 -6.24 5.33
C SER A 83 3.82 -6.19 6.87
N TRP A 84 5.02 -6.40 7.42
CA TRP A 84 5.29 -6.42 8.85
C TRP A 84 6.22 -5.28 9.26
N PRO A 85 5.95 -4.56 10.37
CA PRO A 85 4.82 -4.73 11.28
C PRO A 85 3.48 -4.41 10.63
N PRO A 86 2.36 -4.87 11.23
CA PRO A 86 1.04 -4.51 10.74
C PRO A 86 0.86 -3.00 10.69
N HIS A 87 0.35 -2.52 9.57
CA HIS A 87 0.13 -1.11 9.32
C HIS A 87 -1.11 -0.91 8.46
N GLN A 88 -1.57 0.32 8.37
CA GLN A 88 -2.73 0.74 7.60
C GLN A 88 -2.44 2.05 6.87
N HIS A 89 -3.21 2.32 5.82
CA HIS A 89 -3.12 3.55 5.01
C HIS A 89 -4.48 4.25 4.83
N GLU A 90 -5.55 3.72 5.38
CA GLU A 90 -6.97 4.02 5.06
C GLU A 90 -7.34 5.50 4.93
N LYS A 91 -6.60 6.38 5.63
CA LYS A 91 -6.85 7.81 5.56
C LYS A 91 -6.45 8.42 4.21
N ASP A 92 -5.40 7.89 3.61
CA ASP A 92 -4.70 8.53 2.50
C ASP A 92 -4.62 7.66 1.23
N LEU A 93 -4.65 6.33 1.38
CA LEU A 93 -4.38 5.38 0.31
C LEU A 93 -5.25 4.13 0.47
N GLU A 94 -5.65 3.53 -0.66
CA GLU A 94 -6.14 2.16 -0.75
C GLU A 94 -5.03 1.26 -1.25
N GLU A 95 -4.99 0.00 -0.83
CA GLU A 95 -3.97 -0.95 -1.25
C GLU A 95 -4.57 -2.24 -1.82
N VAL A 96 -3.90 -2.78 -2.84
CA VAL A 96 -4.22 -4.06 -3.47
C VAL A 96 -2.97 -4.92 -3.52
N TYR A 97 -3.11 -6.20 -3.17
CA TYR A 97 -2.08 -7.23 -3.25
C TYR A 97 -2.41 -8.24 -4.35
N CYS A 98 -1.50 -8.46 -5.29
CA CYS A 98 -1.62 -9.51 -6.30
C CYS A 98 -0.52 -10.55 -6.08
N TYR A 99 -0.88 -11.75 -5.60
CA TYR A 99 0.07 -12.79 -5.22
C TYR A 99 0.57 -13.60 -6.41
N PHE A 100 1.86 -13.91 -6.42
CA PHE A 100 2.53 -14.73 -7.43
C PHE A 100 3.67 -15.56 -6.82
N GLY A 101 4.24 -16.48 -7.59
CA GLY A 101 5.37 -17.31 -7.13
C GLY A 101 5.01 -18.35 -6.06
N MET A 102 3.73 -18.56 -5.77
CA MET A 102 3.19 -19.56 -4.84
C MET A 102 2.25 -20.52 -5.57
N PRO A 103 2.75 -21.41 -6.45
CA PRO A 103 1.88 -22.39 -7.13
C PRO A 103 1.35 -23.41 -6.13
N LEU A 104 0.11 -23.86 -6.28
CA LEU A 104 -0.44 -24.91 -5.45
C LEU A 104 0.45 -26.16 -5.46
N PRO A 105 0.65 -26.86 -4.31
CA PRO A 105 -0.08 -26.72 -3.06
C PRO A 105 0.44 -25.62 -2.09
N HIS A 106 1.39 -24.82 -2.50
CA HIS A 106 1.92 -23.73 -1.69
C HIS A 106 0.87 -22.64 -1.48
N PHE A 107 0.84 -22.06 -0.29
CA PHE A 107 -0.09 -21.01 0.08
C PHE A 107 0.52 -20.07 1.13
N GLY A 108 -0.13 -18.95 1.34
CA GLY A 108 0.10 -18.03 2.44
C GLY A 108 -1.21 -17.56 3.05
N PHE A 109 -1.11 -16.65 4.00
CA PHE A 109 -2.26 -15.98 4.60
C PHE A 109 -2.08 -14.47 4.52
N HIS A 110 -3.11 -13.81 4.01
CA HIS A 110 -3.30 -12.38 4.18
C HIS A 110 -4.27 -12.20 5.34
N ILE A 111 -3.84 -11.43 6.34
CA ILE A 111 -4.56 -11.23 7.57
C ILE A 111 -5.05 -9.79 7.58
N SER A 112 -6.28 -9.54 7.99
CA SER A 112 -6.81 -8.19 8.13
C SER A 112 -7.57 -8.03 9.44
N TYR A 113 -7.48 -6.85 10.06
CA TYR A 113 -8.22 -6.48 11.24
C TYR A 113 -8.31 -4.95 11.36
N LEU A 114 -9.36 -4.46 12.03
CA LEU A 114 -9.64 -3.03 12.11
C LEU A 114 -9.10 -2.38 13.38
N LYS A 115 -9.03 -3.11 14.48
CA LYS A 115 -8.70 -2.56 15.78
C LYS A 115 -7.42 -3.15 16.35
N SER A 116 -6.52 -2.27 16.74
CA SER A 116 -5.28 -2.62 17.41
C SER A 116 -5.54 -3.42 18.68
N GLY A 117 -4.86 -4.56 18.81
CA GLY A 117 -4.93 -5.43 20.01
C GLY A 117 -6.19 -6.29 20.15
N GLU A 118 -7.14 -6.23 19.23
CA GLU A 118 -8.37 -7.03 19.24
C GLU A 118 -8.23 -8.23 18.30
N VAL A 119 -7.97 -9.42 18.85
CA VAL A 119 -7.78 -10.66 18.07
C VAL A 119 -9.07 -11.24 17.51
N GLU A 120 -10.22 -10.89 18.07
CA GLU A 120 -11.55 -11.31 17.61
C GLU A 120 -11.92 -10.74 16.24
N ASP A 121 -11.34 -9.62 15.88
CA ASP A 121 -11.54 -8.95 14.58
C ASP A 121 -10.64 -9.51 13.46
N ILE A 122 -9.74 -10.45 13.78
CA ILE A 122 -8.79 -10.98 12.79
C ILE A 122 -9.52 -11.86 11.77
N VAL A 123 -9.46 -11.43 10.51
CA VAL A 123 -9.90 -12.21 9.35
C VAL A 123 -8.68 -12.69 8.58
N THR A 124 -8.70 -13.97 8.20
CA THR A 124 -7.59 -14.59 7.46
C THR A 124 -8.06 -15.07 6.10
N HIS A 125 -7.38 -14.64 5.06
CA HIS A 125 -7.60 -15.05 3.68
C HIS A 125 -6.45 -15.94 3.21
N THR A 126 -6.76 -17.16 2.74
CA THR A 126 -5.76 -18.01 2.09
C THR A 126 -5.40 -17.42 0.73
N VAL A 127 -4.09 -17.23 0.50
CA VAL A 127 -3.58 -16.67 -0.74
C VAL A 127 -2.58 -17.62 -1.42
N HIS A 128 -2.53 -17.58 -2.74
CA HIS A 128 -1.61 -18.32 -3.61
C HIS A 128 -1.46 -17.58 -4.95
N SER A 129 -0.64 -18.09 -5.86
CA SER A 129 -0.49 -17.47 -7.17
C SER A 129 -1.82 -17.26 -7.89
N GLY A 130 -2.06 -16.03 -8.35
CA GLY A 130 -3.30 -15.62 -9.02
C GLY A 130 -4.42 -15.15 -8.09
N THR A 131 -4.19 -15.07 -6.78
CA THR A 131 -5.14 -14.43 -5.86
C THR A 131 -4.83 -12.95 -5.71
N MET A 132 -5.89 -12.17 -5.49
CA MET A 132 -5.83 -10.75 -5.20
C MET A 132 -6.57 -10.48 -3.88
N VAL A 133 -6.04 -9.56 -3.08
CA VAL A 133 -6.70 -9.05 -1.86
C VAL A 133 -6.72 -7.52 -1.94
N GLU A 134 -7.89 -6.95 -1.70
CA GLU A 134 -8.06 -5.51 -1.51
C GLU A 134 -7.99 -5.21 -0.02
N ALA A 135 -7.17 -4.22 0.34
CA ALA A 135 -6.96 -3.74 1.72
C ALA A 135 -7.24 -2.23 1.80
N PRO A 136 -8.52 -1.82 1.63
CA PRO A 136 -8.86 -0.40 1.63
C PRO A 136 -8.80 0.23 3.02
N VAL A 137 -8.95 -0.59 4.07
CA VAL A 137 -8.95 -0.15 5.48
C VAL A 137 -8.29 -1.21 6.37
N GLY A 138 -7.81 -0.77 7.52
CA GLY A 138 -7.29 -1.63 8.58
C GLY A 138 -5.87 -2.16 8.37
N TYR A 139 -5.41 -2.89 9.37
CA TYR A 139 -4.08 -3.51 9.41
C TYR A 139 -4.09 -4.80 8.58
N HIS A 140 -3.01 -5.02 7.79
CA HIS A 140 -3.02 -6.09 6.79
C HIS A 140 -1.65 -6.82 6.64
N PRO A 141 -1.13 -7.46 7.69
CA PRO A 141 0.08 -8.27 7.57
C PRO A 141 -0.17 -9.55 6.76
N THR A 142 0.88 -10.10 6.17
CA THR A 142 0.78 -11.33 5.40
C THR A 142 1.96 -12.26 5.66
N VAL A 143 1.74 -13.57 5.58
CA VAL A 143 2.72 -14.61 5.89
C VAL A 143 2.63 -15.76 4.91
N ALA A 144 3.78 -16.36 4.53
CA ALA A 144 3.81 -17.59 3.74
C ALA A 144 3.81 -18.84 4.62
N SER A 145 3.31 -19.96 4.09
CA SER A 145 3.52 -21.27 4.70
C SER A 145 5.01 -21.66 4.69
N PRO A 146 5.48 -22.51 5.61
CA PRO A 146 6.86 -23.00 5.60
C PRO A 146 7.25 -23.60 4.24
N GLY A 147 8.47 -23.31 3.79
CA GLY A 147 8.96 -23.75 2.47
C GLY A 147 8.42 -22.95 1.29
N THR A 148 7.65 -21.90 1.55
CA THR A 148 7.08 -21.01 0.51
C THR A 148 7.51 -19.58 0.75
N ARG A 149 7.83 -18.86 -0.31
CA ARG A 149 8.06 -17.42 -0.26
C ARG A 149 6.77 -16.66 -0.43
N ASN A 150 6.56 -15.64 0.40
CA ASN A 150 5.46 -14.70 0.24
C ASN A 150 5.86 -13.64 -0.79
N SER A 151 5.25 -13.69 -1.97
CA SER A 151 5.59 -12.80 -3.08
C SER A 151 4.34 -12.17 -3.67
N TYR A 152 4.36 -10.87 -3.84
CA TYR A 152 3.23 -10.13 -4.39
C TYR A 152 3.66 -8.81 -5.04
N LEU A 153 2.88 -8.40 -6.02
CA LEU A 153 2.79 -7.02 -6.48
C LEU A 153 1.82 -6.30 -5.52
N TRP A 154 2.21 -5.17 -5.00
CA TRP A 154 1.33 -4.26 -4.28
C TRP A 154 1.14 -2.97 -5.08
N VAL A 155 -0.06 -2.43 -5.00
CA VAL A 155 -0.44 -1.16 -5.61
C VAL A 155 -1.18 -0.33 -4.57
N LEU A 156 -0.65 0.85 -4.29
CA LEU A 156 -1.28 1.89 -3.49
C LEU A 156 -1.91 2.91 -4.42
N ALA A 157 -3.18 3.23 -4.19
CA ALA A 157 -3.92 4.27 -4.89
C ALA A 157 -4.23 5.41 -3.92
N ALA A 158 -3.58 6.54 -4.08
CA ALA A 158 -3.80 7.71 -3.22
C ALA A 158 -5.19 8.31 -3.44
N HIS A 159 -5.86 8.74 -2.37
CA HIS A 159 -7.15 9.44 -2.43
C HIS A 159 -7.04 10.79 -3.13
N SER A 160 -5.87 11.41 -3.07
CA SER A 160 -5.55 12.65 -3.78
C SER A 160 -4.08 12.63 -4.25
N HIS A 161 -3.72 13.55 -5.16
CA HIS A 161 -2.31 13.72 -5.56
C HIS A 161 -1.43 14.14 -4.36
N SER A 162 -1.95 14.97 -3.47
CA SER A 162 -1.22 15.44 -2.27
C SER A 162 -0.99 14.35 -1.22
N SER A 163 -1.80 13.31 -1.20
CA SER A 163 -1.63 12.14 -0.32
C SER A 163 -0.83 11.00 -0.96
N ARG A 164 -0.25 11.20 -2.14
CA ARG A 164 0.59 10.22 -2.81
C ARG A 164 1.98 10.16 -2.16
N SER A 165 2.09 9.44 -1.04
CA SER A 165 3.36 9.22 -0.35
C SER A 165 3.41 7.84 0.31
N TYR A 166 4.53 7.14 0.13
CA TYR A 166 4.77 5.81 0.72
C TYR A 166 4.90 5.86 2.24
N ASN A 167 5.26 7.02 2.80
CA ASN A 167 5.52 7.21 4.23
C ASN A 167 4.27 7.49 5.08
N LEU A 168 3.07 7.35 4.52
CA LEU A 168 1.81 7.60 5.23
C LEU A 168 1.26 6.36 5.95
N ALA A 169 2.03 5.28 6.01
CA ALA A 169 1.67 4.10 6.77
C ALA A 169 1.60 4.37 8.28
N VAL A 170 0.51 3.97 8.92
CA VAL A 170 0.31 4.04 10.37
C VAL A 170 0.46 2.65 10.95
N LEU A 171 1.48 2.46 11.80
CA LEU A 171 1.76 1.18 12.43
C LEU A 171 0.73 0.83 13.49
N ASP A 172 0.49 -0.48 13.70
CA ASP A 172 -0.31 -0.95 14.82
C ASP A 172 0.41 -0.67 16.14
N PRO A 173 -0.13 0.21 17.01
CA PRO A 173 0.51 0.56 18.27
C PRO A 173 0.65 -0.62 19.24
N ALA A 174 -0.17 -1.66 19.15
CA ALA A 174 -0.05 -2.86 19.97
C ALA A 174 1.19 -3.69 19.61
N LEU A 175 1.68 -3.56 18.36
CA LEU A 175 2.80 -4.34 17.82
C LEU A 175 4.03 -3.47 17.49
N GLU A 176 3.96 -2.18 17.72
CA GLU A 176 5.05 -1.24 17.42
C GLU A 176 6.36 -1.59 18.13
N ASN A 177 6.27 -2.08 19.36
CA ASN A 177 7.45 -2.45 20.17
C ASN A 177 8.16 -3.73 19.67
N PHE A 178 7.53 -4.56 18.84
CA PHE A 178 8.19 -5.72 18.23
C PHE A 178 9.20 -5.35 17.15
N ASN A 179 9.23 -4.09 16.73
CA ASN A 179 10.27 -3.55 15.85
C ASN A 179 11.52 -3.10 16.59
N SER A 180 11.45 -2.89 17.90
CA SER A 180 12.58 -2.45 18.71
C SER A 180 13.50 -3.60 19.17
N ALA A 181 13.15 -4.84 18.86
CA ALA A 181 14.09 -5.98 18.91
C ALA A 181 14.94 -6.00 17.62
N ARG A 182 15.64 -4.91 17.39
CA ARG A 182 16.64 -4.74 16.32
C ARG A 182 18.00 -5.08 16.86
#